data_4c2e6c095e7d133b3aa0f3a76d5e0bd8
#
_entry.id   4c2e6c095e7d133b3aa0f3a76d5e0bd8
#
_cell.length_a   1.000
_cell.length_b   1.000
_cell.length_c   1.000
_cell.angle_alpha   90.00
_cell.angle_beta   90.00
_cell.angle_gamma   90.00
#
_symmetry.space_group_name_H-M   'P 1'
#
loop_
_entity.id
_entity.type
_entity.pdbx_description
1 polymer ?
#
loop_
_entity_poly.entity_id
_entity_poly.type
_entity_poly.pdbx_seq_one_letter_code
_entity_poly.pdbx_strand_id
1 'polypeptide(L)'
;MYENETEFPTFENNFKHPTLIYPNTKYCAERFAESFCDTYGMNVTCLRFANVYGPHIDCLRKQPPFVGYMIRELFFDRIPVFHSDGKQRRDYIYVDDLIDLAIKVQCNEGFDCVNVSSNTNYSVNEMYDIVRKIMGKTINAEYADTSHYWVKYPSTV
;
A
#
# COMPACT_ATOMS: atom_id res chain seq x y z
N MET A 1 -1.36 9.41 -0.58
CA MET A 1 -0.83 10.77 -0.45
C MET A 1 -0.29 11.33 -1.76
N TYR A 2 0.49 10.58 -2.46
CA TYR A 2 1.12 10.95 -3.73
C TYR A 2 0.18 10.66 -4.92
N GLU A 3 -0.98 11.30 -4.94
CA GLU A 3 -1.91 11.16 -6.05
C GLU A 3 -1.43 11.96 -7.25
N ASN A 4 -1.57 11.39 -8.45
CA ASN A 4 -1.17 11.99 -9.72
C ASN A 4 0.34 12.19 -9.93
N GLU A 5 1.19 11.51 -9.15
CA GLU A 5 2.61 11.49 -9.45
C GLU A 5 2.87 10.77 -10.77
N THR A 6 3.75 11.32 -11.56
CA THR A 6 4.17 10.77 -12.87
C THR A 6 5.63 10.35 -12.88
N GLU A 7 6.39 10.77 -11.87
CA GLU A 7 7.81 10.46 -11.71
C GLU A 7 8.01 9.46 -10.56
N PHE A 8 8.80 8.44 -10.80
CA PHE A 8 9.11 7.36 -9.85
C PHE A 8 10.61 7.09 -9.80
N PRO A 9 11.16 6.75 -8.63
CA PRO A 9 10.46 6.59 -7.33
C PRO A 9 9.93 7.91 -6.77
N THR A 10 8.87 7.84 -5.98
CA THR A 10 8.29 8.99 -5.29
C THR A 10 9.10 9.31 -4.04
N PHE A 11 9.55 10.54 -3.91
CA PHE A 11 10.34 11.01 -2.77
C PHE A 11 9.46 11.66 -1.69
N GLU A 12 9.95 11.70 -0.45
CA GLU A 12 9.24 12.25 0.71
C GLU A 12 8.89 13.72 0.56
N ASN A 13 9.71 14.48 -0.17
CA ASN A 13 9.52 15.90 -0.44
C ASN A 13 8.60 16.18 -1.64
N ASN A 14 8.17 15.18 -2.40
CA ASN A 14 7.23 15.38 -3.49
C ASN A 14 5.93 16.03 -2.98
N PHE A 15 5.33 16.84 -3.85
CA PHE A 15 4.11 17.57 -3.52
C PHE A 15 2.96 16.63 -3.16
N LYS A 16 2.29 16.89 -2.05
CA LYS A 16 1.20 16.07 -1.54
C LYS A 16 -0.11 16.81 -1.73
N HIS A 17 -0.93 16.32 -2.64
CA HIS A 17 -2.26 16.86 -2.89
C HIS A 17 -3.30 15.74 -2.94
N PRO A 18 -3.59 15.10 -1.79
CA PRO A 18 -4.58 14.03 -1.76
C PRO A 18 -5.98 14.59 -2.06
N THR A 19 -6.70 13.95 -2.97
CA THR A 19 -8.06 14.33 -3.36
C THR A 19 -9.11 13.38 -2.80
N LEU A 20 -8.71 12.17 -2.42
CA LEU A 20 -9.59 11.18 -1.83
C LEU A 20 -9.63 11.30 -0.30
N ILE A 21 -10.74 10.88 0.31
CA ILE A 21 -10.96 11.00 1.76
C ILE A 21 -9.87 10.28 2.56
N TYR A 22 -9.61 9.01 2.24
CA TYR A 22 -8.63 8.22 3.00
C TYR A 22 -7.21 8.79 2.95
N PRO A 23 -6.61 9.11 1.81
CA PRO A 23 -5.31 9.77 1.77
C PRO A 23 -5.28 11.12 2.49
N ASN A 24 -6.38 11.89 2.44
CA ASN A 24 -6.51 13.13 3.18
C ASN A 24 -6.42 12.89 4.70
N THR A 25 -7.11 11.89 5.24
CA THR A 25 -7.02 11.59 6.68
C THR A 25 -5.60 11.24 7.11
N LYS A 26 -4.85 10.53 6.27
CA LYS A 26 -3.45 10.20 6.53
C LYS A 26 -2.53 11.43 6.48
N TYR A 27 -2.75 12.29 5.49
CA TYR A 27 -2.00 13.54 5.39
C TYR A 27 -2.30 14.49 6.56
N CYS A 28 -3.56 14.61 6.96
CA CYS A 28 -3.92 15.38 8.16
C CYS A 28 -3.24 14.85 9.43
N ALA A 29 -3.16 13.52 9.59
CA ALA A 29 -2.48 12.91 10.73
C ALA A 29 -0.99 13.28 10.78
N GLU A 30 -0.30 13.32 9.64
CA GLU A 30 1.09 13.81 9.56
C GLU A 30 1.19 15.29 9.96
N ARG A 31 0.29 16.13 9.45
CA ARG A 31 0.28 17.57 9.80
C ARG A 31 0.01 17.80 11.29
N PHE A 32 -0.85 16.98 11.91
CA PHE A 32 -1.02 17.01 13.36
C PHE A 32 0.26 16.60 14.09
N ALA A 33 0.91 15.52 13.67
CA ALA A 33 2.17 15.07 14.27
C ALA A 33 3.24 16.17 14.22
N GLU A 34 3.39 16.83 13.08
CA GLU A 34 4.29 17.97 12.93
C GLU A 34 3.95 19.13 13.88
N SER A 35 2.67 19.48 13.99
CA SER A 35 2.21 20.52 14.94
C SER A 35 2.49 20.16 16.40
N PHE A 36 2.41 18.86 16.77
CA PHE A 36 2.81 18.40 18.09
C PHE A 36 4.31 18.54 18.33
N CYS A 37 5.14 18.28 17.33
CA CYS A 37 6.58 18.53 17.42
C CYS A 37 6.86 20.01 17.68
N ASP A 38 6.27 20.89 16.89
CA ASP A 38 6.47 22.33 16.97
C ASP A 38 5.97 22.91 18.30
N THR A 39 4.83 22.42 18.81
CA THR A 39 4.20 22.97 20.00
C THR A 39 4.79 22.43 21.30
N TYR A 40 5.11 21.14 21.33
CA TYR A 40 5.47 20.43 22.56
C TYR A 40 6.90 19.90 22.56
N GLY A 41 7.69 20.15 21.52
CA GLY A 41 9.06 19.66 21.40
C GLY A 41 9.13 18.12 21.30
N MET A 42 8.10 17.48 20.76
CA MET A 42 8.11 16.04 20.56
C MET A 42 8.97 15.66 19.35
N ASN A 43 9.57 14.47 19.40
CA ASN A 43 10.26 13.89 18.25
C ASN A 43 9.37 12.82 17.62
N VAL A 44 8.99 12.98 16.36
CA VAL A 44 8.07 12.07 15.65
C VAL A 44 8.59 11.77 14.25
N THR A 45 8.69 10.48 13.93
CA THR A 45 8.92 10.03 12.56
C THR A 45 7.66 9.33 12.02
N CYS A 46 7.11 9.85 10.94
CA CYS A 46 5.99 9.24 10.23
C CYS A 46 6.50 8.25 9.18
N LEU A 47 6.10 6.99 9.28
CA LEU A 47 6.42 5.97 8.29
C LEU A 47 5.29 5.85 7.26
N ARG A 48 5.58 6.20 6.01
CA ARG A 48 4.68 6.06 4.87
C ARG A 48 4.95 4.74 4.17
N PHE A 49 4.34 3.67 4.63
CA PHE A 49 4.59 2.35 4.09
C PHE A 49 3.72 2.01 2.88
N ALA A 50 4.31 1.24 1.96
CA ALA A 50 3.67 0.65 0.80
C ALA A 50 2.61 -0.41 1.20
N ASN A 51 2.19 -1.29 0.31
CA ASN A 51 1.21 -2.31 0.63
C ASN A 51 1.82 -3.41 1.49
N VAL A 52 1.51 -3.39 2.78
CA VAL A 52 2.02 -4.39 3.73
C VAL A 52 1.32 -5.73 3.53
N TYR A 53 2.10 -6.80 3.51
CA TYR A 53 1.60 -8.17 3.50
C TYR A 53 2.38 -9.05 4.48
N GLY A 54 1.81 -10.18 4.85
CA GLY A 54 2.45 -11.13 5.75
C GLY A 54 1.46 -11.86 6.65
N PRO A 55 1.95 -12.60 7.67
CA PRO A 55 1.10 -13.26 8.65
C PRO A 55 0.10 -12.28 9.30
N HIS A 56 -1.05 -12.81 9.66
CA HIS A 56 -2.16 -12.05 10.27
C HIS A 56 -2.81 -10.99 9.38
N ILE A 57 -2.54 -11.01 8.06
CA ILE A 57 -3.27 -10.15 7.13
C ILE A 57 -4.77 -10.44 7.22
N ASP A 58 -5.59 -9.40 7.37
CA ASP A 58 -7.05 -9.54 7.50
C ASP A 58 -7.69 -9.97 6.18
N CYS A 59 -7.82 -11.28 5.99
CA CYS A 59 -8.45 -11.87 4.81
C CYS A 59 -9.98 -11.93 4.89
N LEU A 60 -10.58 -11.79 6.07
CA LEU A 60 -12.00 -12.11 6.30
C LEU A 60 -12.91 -10.89 6.18
N ARG A 61 -12.38 -9.67 6.30
CA ARG A 61 -13.20 -8.47 6.16
C ARG A 61 -13.81 -8.35 4.75
N LYS A 62 -14.86 -7.56 4.63
CA LYS A 62 -15.59 -7.37 3.36
C LYS A 62 -14.69 -6.92 2.20
N GLN A 63 -13.73 -6.05 2.48
CA GLN A 63 -12.73 -5.58 1.50
C GLN A 63 -11.33 -5.80 2.09
N PRO A 64 -10.78 -7.00 1.98
CA PRO A 64 -9.45 -7.28 2.52
C PRO A 64 -8.35 -6.61 1.69
N PRO A 65 -7.14 -6.47 2.24
CA PRO A 65 -5.99 -6.10 1.45
C PRO A 65 -5.82 -7.04 0.25
N PHE A 66 -5.28 -6.54 -0.84
CA PHE A 66 -5.29 -7.24 -2.13
C PHE A 66 -4.64 -8.63 -2.06
N VAL A 67 -3.48 -8.78 -1.40
CA VAL A 67 -2.82 -10.08 -1.22
C VAL A 67 -3.71 -11.02 -0.40
N GLY A 68 -4.32 -10.53 0.67
CA GLY A 68 -5.27 -11.29 1.49
C GLY A 68 -6.51 -11.72 0.70
N TYR A 69 -7.02 -10.86 -0.19
CA TYR A 69 -8.12 -11.19 -1.09
C TYR A 69 -7.77 -12.37 -2.00
N MET A 70 -6.63 -12.30 -2.69
CA MET A 70 -6.19 -13.36 -3.59
C MET A 70 -6.01 -14.70 -2.86
N ILE A 71 -5.33 -14.68 -1.71
CA ILE A 71 -5.12 -15.87 -0.89
C ILE A 71 -6.46 -16.49 -0.47
N ARG A 72 -7.40 -15.66 0.01
CA ARG A 72 -8.73 -16.12 0.42
C ARG A 72 -9.49 -16.79 -0.72
N GLU A 73 -9.57 -16.14 -1.89
CA GLU A 73 -10.32 -16.68 -3.02
C GLU A 73 -9.69 -18.00 -3.52
N LEU A 74 -8.37 -18.05 -3.65
CA LEU A 74 -7.66 -19.25 -4.05
C LEU A 74 -7.74 -20.38 -3.02
N PHE A 75 -7.76 -20.06 -1.72
CA PHE A 75 -7.90 -21.04 -0.64
C PHE A 75 -9.26 -21.77 -0.70
N PHE A 76 -10.31 -21.03 -1.04
CA PHE A 76 -11.66 -21.60 -1.19
C PHE A 76 -12.00 -22.05 -2.61
N ASP A 77 -11.00 -22.16 -3.49
CA ASP A 77 -11.17 -22.53 -4.90
C ASP A 77 -12.19 -21.65 -5.65
N ARG A 78 -12.26 -20.38 -5.29
CA ARG A 78 -13.10 -19.39 -5.95
C ARG A 78 -12.32 -18.60 -6.99
N ILE A 79 -13.02 -18.10 -8.01
CA ILE A 79 -12.44 -17.26 -9.06
C ILE A 79 -12.31 -15.84 -8.53
N PRO A 80 -11.08 -15.28 -8.41
CA PRO A 80 -10.93 -13.87 -8.05
C PRO A 80 -11.42 -12.96 -9.17
N VAL A 81 -12.07 -11.85 -8.80
CA VAL A 81 -12.52 -10.83 -9.76
C VAL A 81 -11.70 -9.56 -9.56
N PHE A 82 -11.01 -9.13 -10.59
CA PHE A 82 -10.23 -7.89 -10.59
C PHE A 82 -11.00 -6.77 -11.29
N HIS A 83 -11.06 -5.62 -10.63
CA HIS A 83 -11.79 -4.46 -11.12
C HIS A 83 -10.89 -3.54 -11.96
N SER A 84 -10.20 -4.10 -12.95
CA SER A 84 -9.35 -3.40 -13.93
C SER A 84 -8.75 -4.42 -14.89
N ASP A 85 -7.87 -3.99 -15.78
CA ASP A 85 -7.08 -4.90 -16.64
C ASP A 85 -5.90 -5.57 -15.92
N GLY A 86 -5.74 -5.31 -14.63
CA GLY A 86 -4.68 -5.89 -13.81
C GLY A 86 -3.27 -5.36 -14.05
N LYS A 87 -3.11 -4.30 -14.85
CA LYS A 87 -1.80 -3.72 -15.17
C LYS A 87 -1.32 -2.68 -14.15
N GLN A 88 -2.21 -2.17 -13.29
CA GLN A 88 -1.81 -1.23 -12.24
C GLN A 88 -0.77 -1.86 -11.33
N ARG A 89 0.27 -1.11 -11.07
CA ARG A 89 1.42 -1.59 -10.29
C ARG A 89 1.36 -1.09 -8.85
N ARG A 90 1.96 -1.86 -7.93
CA ARG A 90 2.06 -1.56 -6.51
C ARG A 90 3.39 -2.06 -5.96
N ASP A 91 3.94 -1.34 -5.02
CA ASP A 91 4.99 -1.86 -4.16
C ASP A 91 4.37 -2.62 -2.98
N TYR A 92 5.01 -3.71 -2.60
CA TYR A 92 4.58 -4.58 -1.50
C TYR A 92 5.75 -4.78 -0.56
N ILE A 93 5.54 -4.51 0.72
CA ILE A 93 6.53 -4.73 1.77
C ILE A 93 6.10 -5.84 2.71
N TYR A 94 7.01 -6.76 3.04
CA TYR A 94 6.75 -7.79 4.02
C TYR A 94 6.71 -7.22 5.43
N VAL A 95 5.81 -7.72 6.26
CA VAL A 95 5.53 -7.12 7.57
C VAL A 95 6.75 -7.13 8.50
N ASP A 96 7.58 -8.19 8.46
CA ASP A 96 8.76 -8.25 9.31
C ASP A 96 9.82 -7.22 8.88
N ASP A 97 9.99 -6.99 7.57
CA ASP A 97 10.88 -5.94 7.05
C ASP A 97 10.42 -4.55 7.49
N LEU A 98 9.10 -4.31 7.49
CA LEU A 98 8.52 -3.06 8.01
C LEU A 98 8.78 -2.90 9.51
N ILE A 99 8.60 -3.97 10.29
CA ILE A 99 8.81 -3.94 11.74
C ILE A 99 10.29 -3.71 12.05
N ASP A 100 11.18 -4.41 11.37
CA ASP A 100 12.63 -4.25 11.52
C ASP A 100 13.06 -2.81 11.22
N LEU A 101 12.51 -2.20 10.19
CA LEU A 101 12.77 -0.80 9.89
C LEU A 101 12.21 0.10 10.99
N ALA A 102 10.96 -0.11 11.42
CA ALA A 102 10.32 0.70 12.46
C ALA A 102 11.10 0.68 13.79
N ILE A 103 11.71 -0.45 14.13
CA ILE A 103 12.57 -0.57 15.32
C ILE A 103 13.90 0.17 15.14
N LYS A 104 14.44 0.18 13.90
CA LYS A 104 15.74 0.80 13.59
C LYS A 104 15.64 2.30 13.35
N VAL A 105 14.47 2.79 12.95
CA VAL A 105 14.26 4.23 12.77
C VAL A 105 14.38 4.92 14.11
N GLN A 106 15.45 5.71 14.26
CA GLN A 106 15.59 6.60 15.38
C GLN A 106 14.91 7.92 15.02
N CYS A 107 14.03 8.40 15.89
CA CYS A 107 13.48 9.74 15.73
C CYS A 107 14.62 10.76 15.83
N ASN A 108 14.85 11.49 14.75
CA ASN A 108 15.66 12.69 14.79
C ASN A 108 14.94 13.77 15.60
N GLU A 109 15.63 14.84 15.94
CA GLU A 109 14.96 15.98 16.59
C GLU A 109 13.86 16.53 15.67
N GLY A 110 12.67 16.75 16.25
CA GLY A 110 11.54 17.34 15.58
C GLY A 110 10.71 16.34 14.77
N PHE A 111 10.27 16.75 13.57
CA PHE A 111 9.38 16.00 12.72
C PHE A 111 10.08 15.48 11.47
N ASP A 112 9.87 14.21 11.15
CA ASP A 112 10.37 13.59 9.93
C ASP A 112 9.35 12.65 9.30
N CYS A 113 9.47 12.41 7.98
CA CYS A 113 8.66 11.46 7.24
C CYS A 113 9.56 10.57 6.37
N VAL A 114 9.33 9.27 6.41
CA VAL A 114 10.12 8.28 5.65
C VAL A 114 9.19 7.39 4.84
N ASN A 115 9.45 7.26 3.55
CA ASN A 115 8.81 6.26 2.71
C ASN A 115 9.40 4.88 2.98
N VAL A 116 8.52 3.91 3.21
CA VAL A 116 8.90 2.52 3.51
C VAL A 116 8.35 1.60 2.44
N SER A 117 9.23 1.11 1.59
CA SER A 117 8.88 0.28 0.43
C SER A 117 9.94 -0.78 0.18
N SER A 118 9.64 -1.77 -0.66
CA SER A 118 10.64 -2.74 -1.11
C SER A 118 11.50 -2.21 -2.27
N ASN A 119 11.18 -1.04 -2.78
CA ASN A 119 11.73 -0.46 -4.00
C ASN A 119 11.55 -1.37 -5.24
N THR A 120 10.57 -2.25 -5.19
CA THR A 120 10.14 -3.10 -6.31
C THR A 120 8.64 -3.02 -6.45
N ASN A 121 8.14 -3.08 -7.67
CA ASN A 121 6.71 -3.03 -7.89
C ASN A 121 6.25 -4.17 -8.79
N TYR A 122 5.03 -4.63 -8.52
CA TYR A 122 4.37 -5.70 -9.28
C TYR A 122 3.02 -5.21 -9.76
N SER A 123 2.65 -5.60 -10.97
CA SER A 123 1.26 -5.46 -11.42
C SER A 123 0.35 -6.41 -10.64
N VAL A 124 -0.94 -6.13 -10.64
CA VAL A 124 -1.95 -7.03 -10.07
C VAL A 124 -1.82 -8.44 -10.67
N ASN A 125 -1.62 -8.52 -11.99
CA ASN A 125 -1.46 -9.80 -12.70
C ASN A 125 -0.21 -10.54 -12.26
N GLU A 126 0.95 -9.86 -12.21
CA GLU A 126 2.21 -10.48 -11.76
C GLU A 126 2.11 -10.98 -10.31
N MET A 127 1.53 -10.18 -9.42
CA MET A 127 1.33 -10.59 -8.04
C MET A 127 0.37 -11.78 -7.93
N TYR A 128 -0.70 -11.79 -8.71
CA TYR A 128 -1.63 -12.92 -8.76
C TYR A 128 -0.94 -14.21 -9.23
N ASP A 129 -0.15 -14.14 -10.28
CA ASP A 129 0.58 -15.29 -10.81
C ASP A 129 1.58 -15.86 -9.79
N ILE A 130 2.25 -14.98 -9.03
CA ILE A 130 3.14 -15.39 -7.93
C ILE A 130 2.35 -16.15 -6.86
N VAL A 131 1.26 -15.55 -6.36
CA VAL A 131 0.44 -16.16 -5.29
C VAL A 131 -0.17 -17.48 -5.76
N ARG A 132 -0.75 -17.50 -6.95
CA ARG A 132 -1.34 -18.68 -7.57
C ARG A 132 -0.34 -19.82 -7.68
N LYS A 133 0.88 -19.53 -8.16
CA LYS A 133 1.96 -20.50 -8.29
C LYS A 133 2.40 -21.05 -6.94
N ILE A 134 2.58 -20.20 -5.94
CA ILE A 134 2.97 -20.62 -4.59
C ILE A 134 1.90 -21.53 -3.96
N MET A 135 0.62 -21.23 -4.18
CA MET A 135 -0.48 -22.03 -3.68
C MET A 135 -0.78 -23.30 -4.51
N GLY A 136 -0.05 -23.54 -5.61
CA GLY A 136 -0.28 -24.69 -6.49
C GLY A 136 -1.65 -24.66 -7.19
N LYS A 137 -2.21 -23.48 -7.43
CA LYS A 137 -3.53 -23.31 -8.05
C LYS A 137 -3.41 -22.97 -9.55
N THR A 138 -4.41 -23.40 -10.32
CA THR A 138 -4.49 -23.14 -11.77
C THR A 138 -5.68 -22.24 -12.15
N ILE A 139 -6.41 -21.75 -11.16
CA ILE A 139 -7.57 -20.88 -11.35
C ILE A 139 -7.12 -19.56 -12.01
N ASN A 140 -7.81 -19.14 -13.05
CA ASN A 140 -7.60 -17.84 -13.67
C ASN A 140 -8.52 -16.81 -13.03
N ALA A 141 -8.04 -15.58 -12.93
CA ALA A 141 -8.87 -14.47 -12.47
C ALA A 141 -9.82 -14.01 -13.58
N GLU A 142 -10.97 -13.47 -13.18
CA GLU A 142 -11.87 -12.72 -14.06
C GLU A 142 -11.63 -11.22 -13.93
N TYR A 143 -11.91 -10.47 -15.00
CA TYR A 143 -11.73 -9.03 -15.04
C TYR A 143 -13.08 -8.37 -15.26
N ALA A 144 -13.53 -7.60 -14.27
CA ALA A 144 -14.75 -6.82 -14.39
C ALA A 144 -14.42 -5.41 -14.88
N ASP A 145 -15.14 -4.98 -15.91
CA ASP A 145 -15.13 -3.57 -16.30
C ASP A 145 -15.82 -2.76 -15.20
N THR A 146 -15.08 -1.87 -14.59
CA THR A 146 -15.63 -1.04 -13.53
C THR A 146 -15.31 0.42 -13.74
N SER A 147 -16.37 1.21 -13.73
CA SER A 147 -16.29 2.66 -13.56
C SER A 147 -15.91 3.10 -12.14
N HIS A 148 -15.43 2.18 -11.29
CA HIS A 148 -15.03 2.50 -9.92
C HIS A 148 -13.84 3.46 -9.92
N TYR A 149 -13.93 4.49 -9.09
CA TYR A 149 -12.93 5.56 -8.96
C TYR A 149 -11.52 5.04 -8.60
N TRP A 150 -11.40 3.85 -7.99
CA TRP A 150 -10.12 3.16 -7.75
C TRP A 150 -9.31 2.88 -9.01
N VAL A 151 -9.99 2.76 -10.16
CA VAL A 151 -9.35 2.50 -11.46
C VAL A 151 -8.83 3.79 -12.09
N LYS A 152 -9.40 4.95 -11.72
CA LYS A 152 -9.00 6.25 -12.26
C LYS A 152 -7.62 6.71 -11.80
N TYR A 153 -7.11 6.10 -10.74
CA TYR A 153 -5.80 6.44 -10.18
C TYR A 153 -4.94 5.18 -10.18
N PRO A 154 -4.28 4.84 -11.31
CA PRO A 154 -3.25 3.84 -11.28
C PRO A 154 -2.24 4.34 -10.25
N SER A 155 -2.28 3.79 -9.07
CA SER A 155 -1.27 4.13 -8.10
C SER A 155 0.00 3.46 -8.56
N THR A 156 0.85 4.18 -8.69
CA THR A 156 2.22 4.01 -8.95
C THR A 156 2.95 4.16 -7.63
N VAL A 157 3.92 3.41 -7.46
CA VAL A 157 4.85 3.52 -6.35
C VAL A 157 6.12 4.16 -6.85
#